data_4952d0a8b78642a5ebe22f8d36be7f07
#
_entry.id   4952d0a8b78642a5ebe22f8d36be7f07
#
_cell.length_a   1.000
_cell.length_b   1.000
_cell.length_c   1.000
_cell.angle_alpha   90.00
_cell.angle_beta   90.00
_cell.angle_gamma   90.00
#
_symmetry.space_group_name_H-M   'P 1'
#
loop_
_entity.id
_entity.type
_entity.pdbx_description
1 polymer ?
#
loop_
_entity_poly.entity_id
_entity_poly.type
_entity_poly.pdbx_seq_one_letter_code
_entity_poly.pdbx_strand_id
1 'polypeptide(L)'
;MKNCVKSSLSLAALALFTTAAAAQQPVSSLPPAPPALAAAKTVFVSNAGADAGLFPQPFSGDPNRAYAEFYNSLKSSGAFTIVDDPSEADLVLELQLTAPDGPTNANKQNGAADPRPMFRLAVFDRKTHYALWTITQSVAVAYLQKTHDHNFDEALTAVLNQFLAVTGKGPASAH
;
A
#
# COMPACT_ATOMS: atom_id res chain seq x y z
N MET A 1 68.72 -61.86 7.53
CA MET A 1 67.80 -61.75 8.65
C MET A 1 66.94 -60.56 8.39
N LYS A 2 65.65 -60.77 8.12
CA LYS A 2 64.72 -59.76 7.50
C LYS A 2 63.74 -59.34 8.56
N ASN A 3 63.72 -58.05 8.89
CA ASN A 3 62.71 -57.49 9.79
C ASN A 3 61.74 -56.68 8.94
N CYS A 4 60.49 -57.15 8.98
CA CYS A 4 59.36 -56.57 8.28
C CYS A 4 58.68 -55.64 9.26
N VAL A 5 58.68 -54.36 9.01
CA VAL A 5 57.96 -53.34 9.75
C VAL A 5 56.65 -53.08 9.04
N LYS A 6 55.52 -53.40 9.71
CA LYS A 6 54.19 -53.13 9.23
C LYS A 6 53.80 -51.72 9.66
N SER A 7 53.66 -50.80 8.71
CA SER A 7 53.10 -49.45 8.92
C SER A 7 51.58 -49.51 8.87
N SER A 8 50.94 -49.21 9.96
CA SER A 8 49.47 -49.04 10.06
C SER A 8 49.10 -47.62 9.64
N LEU A 9 48.39 -47.50 8.56
CA LEU A 9 47.85 -46.22 8.05
C LEU A 9 46.48 -45.99 8.73
N SER A 10 46.43 -45.07 9.67
CA SER A 10 45.18 -44.63 10.31
C SER A 10 44.56 -43.54 9.43
N LEU A 11 43.46 -43.86 8.81
CA LEU A 11 42.64 -42.95 8.02
C LEU A 11 41.70 -42.19 8.98
N ALA A 12 42.03 -40.92 9.28
CA ALA A 12 41.14 -40.04 10.03
C ALA A 12 40.12 -39.42 9.07
N ALA A 13 38.87 -39.87 9.17
CA ALA A 13 37.77 -39.27 8.43
C ALA A 13 37.31 -37.95 9.12
N LEU A 14 37.63 -36.82 8.51
CA LEU A 14 37.19 -35.51 8.96
C LEU A 14 35.77 -35.26 8.40
N ALA A 15 34.76 -35.41 9.24
CA ALA A 15 33.38 -35.11 8.91
C ALA A 15 33.16 -33.57 8.96
N LEU A 16 33.05 -32.94 7.80
CA LEU A 16 32.65 -31.55 7.67
C LEU A 16 31.13 -31.41 7.86
N PHE A 17 30.72 -31.00 9.04
CA PHE A 17 29.34 -30.52 9.28
C PHE A 17 29.15 -29.14 8.65
N THR A 18 28.56 -29.09 7.46
CA THR A 18 28.06 -27.84 6.89
C THR A 18 26.74 -27.53 7.56
N THR A 19 26.77 -26.61 8.54
CA THR A 19 25.54 -25.99 9.09
C THR A 19 24.99 -25.04 8.04
N ALA A 20 23.94 -25.47 7.33
CA ALA A 20 23.14 -24.57 6.51
C ALA A 20 22.42 -23.60 7.45
N ALA A 21 22.95 -22.38 7.59
CA ALA A 21 22.25 -21.27 8.19
C ALA A 21 21.09 -20.91 7.24
N ALA A 22 19.88 -21.40 7.56
CA ALA A 22 18.67 -20.92 6.94
C ALA A 22 18.52 -19.45 7.31
N ALA A 23 18.85 -18.56 6.38
CA ALA A 23 18.54 -17.14 6.50
C ALA A 23 17.02 -17.01 6.57
N GLN A 24 16.48 -16.84 7.77
CA GLN A 24 15.09 -16.46 7.97
C GLN A 24 14.95 -15.05 7.41
N GLN A 25 14.41 -14.95 6.18
CA GLN A 25 13.94 -13.68 5.67
C GLN A 25 12.88 -13.14 6.65
N PRO A 26 12.96 -11.87 7.07
CA PRO A 26 11.90 -11.28 7.84
C PRO A 26 10.63 -11.35 7.00
N VAL A 27 9.74 -12.26 7.33
CA VAL A 27 8.38 -12.27 6.76
C VAL A 27 7.73 -10.99 7.31
N SER A 28 7.66 -9.94 6.48
CA SER A 28 6.82 -8.78 6.75
C SER A 28 5.37 -9.27 6.64
N SER A 29 4.92 -10.00 7.66
CA SER A 29 3.54 -10.46 7.73
C SER A 29 2.68 -9.25 8.09
N LEU A 30 2.09 -8.61 7.08
CA LEU A 30 0.94 -7.74 7.33
C LEU A 30 -0.07 -8.54 8.17
N PRO A 31 -0.72 -7.89 9.14
CA PRO A 31 -1.78 -8.57 9.89
C PRO A 31 -2.84 -9.10 8.91
N PRO A 32 -3.47 -10.26 9.22
CA PRO A 32 -4.49 -10.82 8.35
C PRO A 32 -5.62 -9.82 8.16
N ALA A 33 -6.05 -9.65 6.91
CA ALA A 33 -7.16 -8.76 6.60
C ALA A 33 -8.45 -9.28 7.27
N PRO A 34 -9.28 -8.40 7.86
CA PRO A 34 -10.55 -8.79 8.45
C PRO A 34 -11.44 -9.52 7.41
N PRO A 35 -12.11 -10.63 7.77
CA PRO A 35 -12.94 -11.39 6.84
C PRO A 35 -14.06 -10.57 6.19
N ALA A 36 -14.54 -9.53 6.86
CA ALA A 36 -15.55 -8.62 6.33
C ALA A 36 -15.12 -7.93 5.04
N LEU A 37 -13.81 -7.67 4.85
CA LEU A 37 -13.28 -7.07 3.61
C LEU A 37 -13.45 -8.01 2.42
N ALA A 38 -13.12 -9.28 2.57
CA ALA A 38 -13.24 -10.28 1.51
C ALA A 38 -14.70 -10.65 1.21
N ALA A 39 -15.57 -10.62 2.22
CA ALA A 39 -16.98 -10.97 2.10
C ALA A 39 -17.83 -9.87 1.44
N ALA A 40 -17.36 -8.62 1.45
CA ALA A 40 -18.11 -7.46 0.97
C ALA A 40 -18.42 -7.54 -0.54
N LYS A 41 -19.61 -7.14 -0.92
CA LYS A 41 -20.08 -7.09 -2.32
C LYS A 41 -20.46 -5.67 -2.75
N THR A 42 -20.98 -4.87 -1.82
CA THR A 42 -21.43 -3.52 -2.06
C THR A 42 -20.56 -2.51 -1.31
N VAL A 43 -20.30 -1.38 -1.96
CA VAL A 43 -19.50 -0.31 -1.39
C VAL A 43 -20.16 1.05 -1.63
N PHE A 44 -20.09 1.92 -0.63
CA PHE A 44 -20.38 3.34 -0.77
C PHE A 44 -19.05 4.10 -0.75
N VAL A 45 -18.86 5.02 -1.71
CA VAL A 45 -17.65 5.85 -1.78
C VAL A 45 -17.97 7.24 -1.25
N SER A 46 -17.31 7.61 -0.17
CA SER A 46 -17.43 8.92 0.48
C SER A 46 -16.26 9.82 0.10
N ASN A 47 -16.58 11.08 -0.24
CA ASN A 47 -15.59 12.12 -0.48
C ASN A 47 -15.22 12.80 0.84
N ALA A 48 -14.08 12.45 1.40
CA ALA A 48 -13.54 13.12 2.61
C ALA A 48 -12.78 14.42 2.28
N GLY A 49 -12.79 14.81 1.00
CA GLY A 49 -12.21 16.06 0.53
C GLY A 49 -10.73 15.97 0.18
N ALA A 50 -10.22 17.11 -0.21
CA ALA A 50 -8.81 17.32 -0.51
C ALA A 50 -8.36 18.68 0.02
N ASP A 51 -7.09 18.79 0.41
CA ASP A 51 -6.50 20.07 0.79
C ASP A 51 -6.54 21.03 -0.39
N ALA A 52 -7.26 22.15 -0.22
CA ALA A 52 -7.49 23.12 -1.28
C ALA A 52 -6.18 23.73 -1.83
N GLY A 53 -5.14 23.81 -1.01
CA GLY A 53 -3.81 24.27 -1.41
C GLY A 53 -3.07 23.38 -2.41
N LEU A 54 -3.62 22.20 -2.72
CA LEU A 54 -3.06 21.28 -3.72
C LEU A 54 -3.60 21.53 -5.13
N PHE A 55 -4.62 22.41 -5.28
CA PHE A 55 -5.28 22.69 -6.55
C PHE A 55 -5.37 24.22 -6.81
N PRO A 56 -5.23 24.68 -8.04
CA PRO A 56 -4.89 23.93 -9.25
C PRO A 56 -3.38 23.65 -9.40
N GLN A 57 -2.60 23.89 -8.37
CA GLN A 57 -1.17 23.60 -8.31
C GLN A 57 -0.82 23.00 -6.94
N PRO A 58 0.03 21.93 -6.87
CA PRO A 58 0.76 21.33 -7.99
C PRO A 58 -0.07 20.43 -8.91
N PHE A 59 -1.30 20.05 -8.53
CA PHE A 59 -2.16 19.15 -9.31
C PHE A 59 -3.20 19.96 -10.10
N SER A 60 -3.43 19.57 -11.35
CA SER A 60 -4.49 20.17 -12.17
C SER A 60 -5.89 19.74 -11.71
N GLY A 61 -6.91 20.52 -12.07
CA GLY A 61 -8.29 20.24 -11.71
C GLY A 61 -8.75 20.95 -10.43
N ASP A 62 -9.59 20.28 -9.68
CA ASP A 62 -10.22 20.78 -8.45
C ASP A 62 -10.15 19.72 -7.33
N PRO A 63 -10.51 20.08 -6.08
CA PRO A 63 -10.44 19.16 -4.93
C PRO A 63 -11.27 17.87 -5.06
N ASN A 64 -12.26 17.82 -5.97
CA ASN A 64 -13.07 16.61 -6.18
C ASN A 64 -12.43 15.65 -7.19
N ARG A 65 -11.34 16.01 -7.87
CA ARG A 65 -10.66 15.18 -8.86
C ARG A 65 -10.34 13.78 -8.30
N ALA A 66 -9.74 13.73 -7.12
CA ALA A 66 -9.39 12.46 -6.48
C ALA A 66 -10.58 11.51 -6.32
N TYR A 67 -11.68 12.06 -5.81
CA TYR A 67 -12.92 11.30 -5.63
C TYR A 67 -13.49 10.82 -6.96
N ALA A 68 -13.61 11.72 -7.94
CA ALA A 68 -14.21 11.38 -9.24
C ALA A 68 -13.42 10.31 -9.98
N GLU A 69 -12.10 10.42 -10.00
CA GLU A 69 -11.23 9.45 -10.67
C GLU A 69 -11.22 8.09 -9.95
N PHE A 70 -11.16 8.09 -8.61
CA PHE A 70 -11.25 6.87 -7.83
C PHE A 70 -12.58 6.14 -8.03
N TYR A 71 -13.70 6.88 -7.95
CA TYR A 71 -15.05 6.34 -8.18
C TYR A 71 -15.16 5.67 -9.56
N ASN A 72 -14.72 6.38 -10.61
CA ASN A 72 -14.76 5.86 -11.98
C ASN A 72 -13.87 4.62 -12.16
N SER A 73 -12.68 4.64 -11.58
CA SER A 73 -11.74 3.52 -11.66
C SER A 73 -12.25 2.29 -10.91
N LEU A 74 -12.82 2.49 -9.71
CA LEU A 74 -13.45 1.41 -8.94
C LEU A 74 -14.67 0.84 -9.67
N LYS A 75 -15.52 1.68 -10.24
CA LYS A 75 -16.67 1.27 -11.06
C LYS A 75 -16.23 0.45 -12.27
N SER A 76 -15.19 0.90 -12.96
CA SER A 76 -14.64 0.24 -14.14
C SER A 76 -14.01 -1.11 -13.82
N SER A 77 -13.51 -1.31 -12.60
CA SER A 77 -12.94 -2.58 -12.15
C SER A 77 -13.96 -3.71 -12.08
N GLY A 78 -15.24 -3.38 -11.89
CA GLY A 78 -16.33 -4.36 -11.73
C GLY A 78 -16.22 -5.23 -10.46
N ALA A 79 -15.27 -4.93 -9.57
CA ALA A 79 -14.99 -5.75 -8.38
C ALA A 79 -16.09 -5.64 -7.31
N PHE A 80 -16.80 -4.52 -7.29
CA PHE A 80 -17.87 -4.21 -6.34
C PHE A 80 -19.06 -3.57 -7.04
N THR A 81 -20.25 -3.75 -6.45
CA THR A 81 -21.41 -2.92 -6.78
C THR A 81 -21.32 -1.64 -5.96
N ILE A 82 -21.21 -0.49 -6.64
CA ILE A 82 -21.24 0.81 -5.96
C ILE A 82 -22.70 1.20 -5.73
N VAL A 83 -23.04 1.56 -4.50
CA VAL A 83 -24.37 2.01 -4.08
C VAL A 83 -24.34 3.50 -3.76
N ASP A 84 -25.46 4.18 -3.97
CA ASP A 84 -25.59 5.62 -3.71
C ASP A 84 -26.07 5.91 -2.28
N ASP A 85 -26.69 4.93 -1.63
CA ASP A 85 -27.11 5.01 -0.22
C ASP A 85 -26.10 4.24 0.65
N PRO A 86 -25.43 4.90 1.61
CA PRO A 86 -24.50 4.23 2.51
C PRO A 86 -25.16 3.15 3.36
N SER A 87 -26.49 3.20 3.57
CA SER A 87 -27.21 2.16 4.32
C SER A 87 -27.28 0.82 3.61
N GLU A 88 -27.11 0.79 2.28
CA GLU A 88 -27.11 -0.41 1.44
C GLU A 88 -25.72 -1.01 1.21
N ALA A 89 -24.68 -0.31 1.68
CA ALA A 89 -23.31 -0.76 1.54
C ALA A 89 -22.94 -1.82 2.57
N ASP A 90 -22.03 -2.73 2.19
CA ASP A 90 -21.28 -3.56 3.14
C ASP A 90 -20.12 -2.78 3.74
N LEU A 91 -19.42 -2.01 2.90
CA LEU A 91 -18.30 -1.16 3.30
C LEU A 91 -18.51 0.28 2.87
N VAL A 92 -18.04 1.20 3.71
CA VAL A 92 -17.93 2.62 3.38
C VAL A 92 -16.44 2.92 3.13
N LEU A 93 -16.15 3.45 1.95
CA LEU A 93 -14.81 3.85 1.52
C LEU A 93 -14.70 5.37 1.61
N GLU A 94 -13.85 5.86 2.49
CA GLU A 94 -13.62 7.29 2.67
C GLU A 94 -12.27 7.68 2.08
N LEU A 95 -12.29 8.39 0.95
CA LEU A 95 -11.10 8.86 0.26
C LEU A 95 -10.80 10.31 0.60
N GLN A 96 -9.56 10.56 0.98
CA GLN A 96 -9.02 11.88 1.27
C GLN A 96 -7.68 12.09 0.56
N LEU A 97 -7.46 13.30 0.04
CA LEU A 97 -6.13 13.76 -0.36
C LEU A 97 -5.67 14.86 0.60
N THR A 98 -4.57 14.64 1.28
CA THR A 98 -4.04 15.57 2.29
C THR A 98 -2.55 15.83 2.03
N ALA A 99 -2.06 16.95 2.51
CA ALA A 99 -0.64 17.31 2.42
C ALA A 99 -0.09 17.66 3.81
N PRO A 100 0.08 16.64 4.69
CA PRO A 100 0.68 16.88 5.99
C PRO A 100 2.10 17.43 5.83
N ASP A 101 2.51 18.26 6.78
CA ASP A 101 3.87 18.76 6.83
C ASP A 101 4.86 17.58 6.93
N GLY A 102 5.84 17.61 6.05
CA GLY A 102 6.96 16.67 6.09
C GLY A 102 7.92 17.01 7.24
N PRO A 103 8.98 16.22 7.43
CA PRO A 103 10.01 16.54 8.42
C PRO A 103 10.64 17.90 8.11
N THR A 104 10.91 18.65 9.17
CA THR A 104 11.54 19.98 9.09
C THR A 104 12.87 19.89 8.33
N ASN A 105 13.02 20.69 7.29
CA ASN A 105 14.26 20.75 6.52
C ASN A 105 15.19 21.79 7.15
N ALA A 106 16.27 21.34 7.78
CA ALA A 106 17.25 22.21 8.43
C ALA A 106 17.93 23.21 7.47
N ASN A 107 17.90 22.96 6.16
CA ASN A 107 18.48 23.85 5.15
C ASN A 107 17.52 24.97 4.69
N LYS A 108 16.25 24.92 5.08
CA LYS A 108 15.29 26.01 4.79
C LYS A 108 15.37 27.06 5.90
N GLN A 109 15.55 28.32 5.48
CA GLN A 109 15.38 29.44 6.40
C GLN A 109 13.96 29.36 6.99
N ASN A 110 13.88 29.41 8.33
CA ASN A 110 12.66 29.30 9.13
C ASN A 110 12.15 27.86 9.40
N GLY A 111 12.89 26.81 9.09
CA GLY A 111 12.51 25.44 9.45
C GLY A 111 11.20 24.96 8.82
N ALA A 112 10.80 25.53 7.67
CA ALA A 112 9.57 25.13 6.99
C ALA A 112 9.65 23.67 6.54
N ALA A 113 8.62 22.92 6.87
CA ALA A 113 8.45 21.55 6.38
C ALA A 113 7.96 21.56 4.93
N ASP A 114 8.37 20.57 4.14
CA ASP A 114 7.84 20.37 2.80
C ASP A 114 6.52 19.58 2.89
N PRO A 115 5.39 20.13 2.40
CA PRO A 115 4.15 19.38 2.31
C PRO A 115 4.35 18.08 1.53
N ARG A 116 3.80 16.99 2.02
CA ARG A 116 3.87 15.69 1.37
C ARG A 116 2.47 15.22 0.99
N PRO A 117 2.04 15.48 -0.25
CA PRO A 117 0.73 15.03 -0.70
C PRO A 117 0.61 13.52 -0.56
N MET A 118 -0.51 13.06 -0.01
CA MET A 118 -0.80 11.65 0.15
C MET A 118 -2.30 11.37 0.06
N PHE A 119 -2.64 10.27 -0.58
CA PHE A 119 -3.96 9.68 -0.48
C PHE A 119 -4.10 8.88 0.81
N ARG A 120 -5.25 9.00 1.42
CA ARG A 120 -5.70 8.15 2.51
C ARG A 120 -7.06 7.57 2.15
N LEU A 121 -7.13 6.24 2.07
CA LEU A 121 -8.39 5.52 1.92
C LEU A 121 -8.66 4.78 3.23
N ALA A 122 -9.70 5.20 3.94
CA ALA A 122 -10.19 4.50 5.12
C ALA A 122 -11.38 3.62 4.73
N VAL A 123 -11.36 2.37 5.16
CA VAL A 123 -12.39 1.37 4.88
C VAL A 123 -13.11 1.03 6.16
N PHE A 124 -14.41 1.33 6.22
CA PHE A 124 -15.24 1.10 7.40
C PHE A 124 -16.24 -0.03 7.14
N ASP A 125 -16.49 -0.82 8.16
CA ASP A 125 -17.66 -1.70 8.23
C ASP A 125 -18.91 -0.84 8.48
N ARG A 126 -19.88 -0.87 7.58
CA ARG A 126 -21.09 -0.09 7.71
C ARG A 126 -21.90 -0.46 8.94
N LYS A 127 -21.91 -1.74 9.35
CA LYS A 127 -22.73 -2.23 10.48
C LYS A 127 -22.17 -1.83 11.84
N THR A 128 -20.85 -1.89 11.98
CA THR A 128 -20.18 -1.62 13.26
C THR A 128 -19.60 -0.22 13.33
N HIS A 129 -19.47 0.48 12.20
CA HIS A 129 -18.82 1.78 12.04
C HIS A 129 -17.33 1.80 12.42
N TYR A 130 -16.71 0.63 12.60
CA TYR A 130 -15.27 0.55 12.84
C TYR A 130 -14.48 0.60 11.54
N ALA A 131 -13.34 1.31 11.60
CA ALA A 131 -12.36 1.25 10.53
C ALA A 131 -11.73 -0.15 10.50
N LEU A 132 -11.94 -0.86 9.41
CA LEU A 132 -11.38 -2.19 9.19
C LEU A 132 -9.97 -2.13 8.61
N TRP A 133 -9.69 -1.12 7.79
CA TRP A 133 -8.42 -0.97 7.09
C TRP A 133 -8.17 0.48 6.71
N THR A 134 -6.89 0.83 6.59
CA THR A 134 -6.49 2.13 6.06
C THR A 134 -5.32 1.92 5.10
N ILE A 135 -5.43 2.53 3.93
CA ILE A 135 -4.38 2.56 2.90
C ILE A 135 -3.90 3.99 2.79
N THR A 136 -2.59 4.18 2.80
CA THR A 136 -1.96 5.48 2.55
C THR A 136 -0.96 5.36 1.43
N GLN A 137 -1.01 6.31 0.49
CA GLN A 137 -0.11 6.34 -0.66
C GLN A 137 0.39 7.76 -0.87
N SER A 138 1.69 7.94 -0.73
CA SER A 138 2.31 9.24 -1.02
C SER A 138 2.29 9.54 -2.51
N VAL A 139 2.06 10.81 -2.85
CA VAL A 139 2.18 11.32 -4.22
C VAL A 139 3.55 11.97 -4.36
N ALA A 140 4.35 11.47 -5.30
CA ALA A 140 5.66 12.06 -5.55
C ALA A 140 5.53 13.47 -6.13
N VAL A 141 6.25 14.41 -5.54
CA VAL A 141 6.33 15.78 -6.07
C VAL A 141 7.35 15.86 -7.20
N ALA A 142 7.14 16.79 -8.14
CA ALA A 142 7.97 16.98 -9.31
C ALA A 142 8.18 18.48 -9.57
N TYR A 143 8.85 18.85 -10.67
CA TYR A 143 9.00 20.25 -11.08
C TYR A 143 7.95 20.68 -12.11
N LEU A 144 7.47 19.74 -12.92
CA LEU A 144 6.53 20.01 -14.00
C LEU A 144 5.13 19.55 -13.62
N GLN A 145 4.12 20.35 -13.87
CA GLN A 145 2.73 20.03 -13.58
C GLN A 145 2.29 18.72 -14.23
N LYS A 146 2.65 18.48 -15.48
CA LYS A 146 2.34 17.21 -16.16
C LYS A 146 2.89 15.98 -15.42
N THR A 147 4.07 16.09 -14.81
CA THR A 147 4.66 15.01 -14.03
C THR A 147 3.96 14.87 -12.66
N HIS A 148 3.55 16.00 -12.07
CA HIS A 148 2.72 15.95 -10.86
C HIS A 148 1.39 15.22 -11.11
N ASP A 149 0.71 15.55 -12.22
CA ASP A 149 -0.55 14.90 -12.58
C ASP A 149 -0.36 13.41 -12.85
N HIS A 150 0.71 13.01 -13.55
CA HIS A 150 1.05 11.61 -13.76
C HIS A 150 1.29 10.87 -12.43
N ASN A 151 2.08 11.45 -11.53
CA ASN A 151 2.34 10.88 -10.21
C ASN A 151 1.07 10.78 -9.35
N PHE A 152 0.16 11.74 -9.49
CA PHE A 152 -1.16 11.70 -8.86
C PHE A 152 -1.96 10.49 -9.34
N ASP A 153 -2.06 10.30 -10.65
CA ASP A 153 -2.81 9.21 -11.27
C ASP A 153 -2.21 7.84 -10.89
N GLU A 154 -0.86 7.73 -10.89
CA GLU A 154 -0.17 6.52 -10.45
C GLU A 154 -0.45 6.20 -8.96
N ALA A 155 -0.37 7.21 -8.09
CA ALA A 155 -0.63 7.02 -6.68
C ALA A 155 -2.08 6.62 -6.40
N LEU A 156 -3.04 7.23 -7.10
CA LEU A 156 -4.46 6.88 -6.98
C LEU A 156 -4.73 5.45 -7.47
N THR A 157 -4.11 5.06 -8.57
CA THR A 157 -4.15 3.69 -9.09
C THR A 157 -3.56 2.69 -8.09
N ALA A 158 -2.46 3.06 -7.42
CA ALA A 158 -1.86 2.23 -6.39
C ALA A 158 -2.79 2.04 -5.18
N VAL A 159 -3.51 3.08 -4.75
CA VAL A 159 -4.53 2.98 -3.69
C VAL A 159 -5.61 1.98 -4.08
N LEU A 160 -6.15 2.09 -5.29
CA LEU A 160 -7.17 1.15 -5.78
C LEU A 160 -6.66 -0.29 -5.81
N ASN A 161 -5.46 -0.51 -6.37
CA ASN A 161 -4.87 -1.85 -6.46
C ASN A 161 -4.62 -2.46 -5.07
N GLN A 162 -4.16 -1.67 -4.10
CA GLN A 162 -3.99 -2.12 -2.71
C GLN A 162 -5.34 -2.47 -2.08
N PHE A 163 -6.38 -1.68 -2.32
CA PHE A 163 -7.74 -1.98 -1.85
C PHE A 163 -8.27 -3.29 -2.45
N LEU A 164 -8.13 -3.46 -3.76
CA LEU A 164 -8.55 -4.70 -4.43
C LEU A 164 -7.76 -5.91 -3.92
N ALA A 165 -6.47 -5.76 -3.66
CA ALA A 165 -5.63 -6.84 -3.12
C ALA A 165 -6.06 -7.25 -1.70
N VAL A 166 -6.29 -6.29 -0.79
CA VAL A 166 -6.68 -6.59 0.60
C VAL A 166 -8.08 -7.20 0.69
N THR A 167 -8.95 -6.92 -0.28
CA THR A 167 -10.28 -7.52 -0.39
C THR A 167 -10.29 -8.86 -1.14
N GLY A 168 -9.13 -9.31 -1.63
CA GLY A 168 -9.01 -10.54 -2.43
C GLY A 168 -9.62 -10.44 -3.83
N LYS A 169 -9.87 -9.23 -4.33
CA LYS A 169 -10.47 -8.95 -5.64
C LYS A 169 -9.48 -8.34 -6.64
N GLY A 170 -8.23 -8.20 -6.24
CA GLY A 170 -7.14 -7.81 -7.14
C GLY A 170 -6.84 -8.90 -8.17
N PRO A 171 -6.13 -8.55 -9.25
CA PRO A 171 -5.58 -9.56 -10.14
C PRO A 171 -4.77 -10.54 -9.30
N ALA A 172 -4.98 -11.84 -9.53
CA ALA A 172 -4.24 -12.88 -8.82
C ALA A 172 -2.74 -12.58 -8.94
N SER A 173 -2.09 -12.29 -7.82
CA SER A 173 -0.64 -12.10 -7.81
C SER A 173 -0.04 -13.40 -8.34
N ALA A 174 0.59 -13.34 -9.51
CA ALA A 174 1.39 -14.45 -10.02
C ALA A 174 2.54 -14.65 -9.01
N HIS A 175 2.45 -15.74 -8.24
CA HIS A 175 3.51 -16.23 -7.36
C HIS A 175 4.57 -16.95 -8.17
#